data_1ef71153baa512b06154bbbc1ec4bd6f
#
_entry.id   1ef71153baa512b06154bbbc1ec4bd6f
#
_cell.length_a   1.000
_cell.length_b   1.000
_cell.length_c   1.000
_cell.angle_alpha   90.00
_cell.angle_beta   90.00
_cell.angle_gamma   90.00
#
_symmetry.space_group_name_H-M   'P 1'
#
loop_
_entity.id
_entity.type
_entity.pdbx_description
1 polymer ?
#
loop_
_entity_poly.entity_id
_entity_poly.type
_entity_poly.pdbx_seq_one_letter_code
_entity_poly.pdbx_strand_id
1 'polypeptide(L)' 'MKVHLWGELGFYGPAKRGRFEFPITHEMRVTDALRLIGVPEADVAVLGVNGEVVQLDDLTIVVADHDRIDCYPATSGG' A
#
# COMPACT_ATOMS: atom_id res chain seq x y z
N MET A 1 0.08 -1.97 -11.02
CA MET A 1 0.65 -1.22 -9.88
C MET A 1 1.61 -2.13 -9.11
N LYS A 2 2.77 -1.64 -8.80
CA LYS A 2 3.74 -2.40 -7.98
C LYS A 2 3.47 -2.13 -6.52
N VAL A 3 3.46 -3.19 -5.71
CA VAL A 3 3.15 -3.10 -4.28
C VAL A 3 4.26 -3.74 -3.47
N HIS A 4 4.69 -3.05 -2.42
CA HIS A 4 5.60 -3.62 -1.45
C HIS A 4 5.00 -3.42 -0.05
N LEU A 5 4.63 -4.52 0.55
CA LEU A 5 4.12 -4.57 1.93
C LEU A 5 5.26 -5.02 2.83
N TRP A 6 5.80 -4.08 3.59
CA TRP A 6 6.98 -4.32 4.41
C TRP A 6 6.64 -5.05 5.69
N GLY A 7 7.60 -5.83 6.18
CA GLY A 7 7.47 -6.54 7.44
C GLY A 7 6.23 -7.42 7.50
N GLU A 8 5.54 -7.38 8.60
CA GLU A 8 4.34 -8.19 8.84
C GLU A 8 3.18 -7.88 7.92
N LEU A 9 3.17 -6.71 7.26
CA LEU A 9 2.13 -6.39 6.29
C LEU A 9 2.14 -7.36 5.09
N GLY A 10 3.25 -8.02 4.86
CA GLY A 10 3.35 -9.01 3.78
C GLY A 10 2.33 -10.14 3.88
N PHE A 11 1.80 -10.40 5.07
CA PHE A 11 0.74 -11.39 5.25
C PHE A 11 -0.54 -11.06 4.48
N TYR A 12 -0.78 -9.79 4.21
CA TYR A 12 -1.97 -9.38 3.46
C TYR A 12 -1.79 -9.55 1.96
N GLY A 13 -0.56 -9.77 1.50
CA GLY A 13 -0.30 -9.94 0.08
C GLY A 13 -0.72 -11.31 -0.44
N PRO A 14 -0.85 -11.44 -1.77
CA PRO A 14 -1.18 -12.72 -2.38
C PRO A 14 -0.10 -13.75 -2.06
N ALA A 15 -0.53 -14.95 -1.65
CA ALA A 15 0.36 -16.01 -1.19
C ALA A 15 1.30 -15.54 -0.07
N LYS A 16 0.88 -14.57 0.72
CA LYS A 16 1.65 -13.95 1.81
C LYS A 16 2.97 -13.35 1.34
N ARG A 17 2.99 -12.84 0.11
CA ARG A 17 4.16 -12.17 -0.44
C ARG A 17 4.10 -10.68 -0.15
N GLY A 18 5.24 -10.13 0.26
CA GLY A 18 5.33 -8.69 0.49
C GLY A 18 5.50 -7.87 -0.78
N ARG A 19 6.01 -8.46 -1.85
CA ARG A 19 6.19 -7.78 -3.13
C ARG A 19 5.39 -8.46 -4.21
N PHE A 20 4.59 -7.67 -4.93
CA PHE A 20 3.77 -8.22 -6.00
C PHE A 20 3.29 -7.10 -6.91
N GLU A 21 2.76 -7.48 -8.05
CA GLU A 21 2.06 -6.57 -8.93
C GLU A 21 0.56 -6.74 -8.71
N PHE A 22 -0.14 -5.62 -8.64
CA PHE A 22 -1.58 -5.59 -8.48
C PHE A 22 -2.15 -4.70 -9.57
N PRO A 23 -2.63 -5.30 -10.68
CA PRO A 23 -3.13 -4.50 -11.79
C PRO A 23 -4.42 -3.78 -11.42
N ILE A 24 -4.48 -2.51 -11.78
CA ILE A 24 -5.70 -1.72 -11.63
C ILE A 24 -6.05 -1.12 -12.98
N THR A 25 -7.33 -1.04 -13.27
CA THR A 25 -7.82 -0.66 -14.59
C THR A 25 -8.12 0.83 -14.71
N HIS A 26 -8.15 1.54 -13.60
CA HIS A 26 -8.42 2.97 -13.58
C HIS A 26 -7.76 3.59 -12.36
N GLU A 27 -7.53 4.90 -12.43
CA GLU A 27 -7.00 5.66 -11.32
C GLU A 27 -7.97 5.63 -10.14
N MET A 28 -7.42 5.51 -8.94
CA MET A 28 -8.23 5.47 -7.72
C MET A 28 -7.47 6.09 -6.56
N ARG A 29 -8.18 6.40 -5.49
CA ARG A 29 -7.54 6.86 -4.27
C ARG A 29 -6.68 5.75 -3.70
N VAL A 30 -5.57 6.11 -3.08
CA VAL A 30 -4.67 5.10 -2.51
C VAL A 30 -5.37 4.27 -1.44
N THR A 31 -6.28 4.86 -0.67
CA THR A 31 -7.06 4.13 0.32
C THR A 31 -7.94 3.05 -0.31
N ASP A 32 -8.52 3.35 -1.46
CA ASP A 32 -9.32 2.36 -2.19
C ASP A 32 -8.46 1.23 -2.73
N ALA A 33 -7.25 1.56 -3.19
CA ALA A 33 -6.29 0.54 -3.63
C ALA A 33 -5.91 -0.40 -2.48
N LEU A 34 -5.66 0.15 -1.28
CA LEU A 34 -5.36 -0.68 -0.12
C LEU A 34 -6.52 -1.62 0.24
N ARG A 35 -7.75 -1.14 0.13
CA ARG A 35 -8.92 -1.99 0.37
C ARG A 35 -9.01 -3.13 -0.63
N LEU A 36 -8.74 -2.84 -1.90
CA LEU A 36 -8.75 -3.89 -2.93
C LEU A 36 -7.69 -4.96 -2.67
N ILE A 37 -6.52 -4.55 -2.20
CA ILE A 37 -5.45 -5.48 -1.86
C ILE A 37 -5.81 -6.26 -0.59
N GLY A 38 -6.56 -5.65 0.31
CA GLY A 38 -6.94 -6.24 1.59
C GLY A 38 -6.06 -5.83 2.75
N VAL A 39 -5.37 -4.68 2.65
CA VAL A 39 -4.54 -4.16 3.72
C VAL A 39 -5.34 -3.20 4.58
N PRO A 40 -5.51 -3.48 5.88
CA PRO A 40 -6.18 -2.56 6.78
C PRO A 40 -5.38 -1.26 6.93
N GLU A 41 -6.05 -0.13 6.75
CA GLU A 41 -5.40 1.17 6.89
C GLU A 41 -4.79 1.36 8.28
N ALA A 42 -5.45 0.83 9.29
CA ALA A 42 -4.98 0.96 10.68
C ALA A 42 -3.63 0.29 10.92
N ASP A 43 -3.24 -0.66 10.08
CA ASP A 43 -1.98 -1.37 10.22
C ASP A 43 -0.83 -0.69 9.48
N VAL A 44 -1.13 0.32 8.67
CA VAL A 44 -0.11 1.04 7.89
C VAL A 44 0.30 2.28 8.65
N ALA A 45 1.54 2.32 9.10
CA ALA A 45 2.07 3.49 9.81
C ALA A 45 2.61 4.54 8.86
N VAL A 46 3.25 4.10 7.79
CA VAL A 46 3.84 4.99 6.78
C VAL A 46 3.50 4.46 5.40
N LEU A 47 3.08 5.35 4.53
CA LEU A 47 2.75 5.02 3.14
C LEU A 47 3.63 5.82 2.21
N GLY A 48 4.24 5.15 1.25
CA GLY A 48 5.01 5.79 0.18
C GLY A 48 4.32 5.58 -1.16
N VAL A 49 4.33 6.61 -1.98
CA VAL A 49 3.88 6.52 -3.37
C VAL A 49 5.02 7.01 -4.25
N ASN A 50 5.52 6.13 -5.10
CA ASN A 50 6.65 6.43 -5.99
C ASN A 50 7.87 7.00 -5.23
N GLY A 51 8.11 6.48 -4.03
CA GLY A 51 9.25 6.91 -3.22
C GLY A 51 9.01 8.12 -2.33
N GLU A 52 7.82 8.70 -2.36
CA GLU A 52 7.47 9.84 -1.52
C GLU A 52 6.50 9.43 -0.42
N VAL A 53 6.79 9.85 0.80
CA VAL A 53 5.89 9.61 1.93
C VAL A 53 4.65 10.50 1.77
N VAL A 54 3.50 9.90 1.88
CA VAL A 54 2.21 10.60 1.79
C VAL A 54 1.39 10.34 3.04
N GLN A 55 0.44 11.23 3.30
CA GLN A 55 -0.49 11.05 4.42
C GLN A 55 -1.64 10.14 4.00
N LEU A 56 -1.89 9.12 4.79
CA LEU A 56 -2.91 8.11 4.46
C LEU A 56 -4.32 8.73 4.42
N ASP A 57 -4.57 9.74 5.23
CA ASP A 57 -5.86 10.42 5.29
C ASP A 57 -6.03 11.51 4.23
N ASP A 58 -5.03 11.72 3.38
CA ASP A 58 -5.13 12.68 2.28
C ASP A 58 -5.89 12.05 1.12
N LEU A 59 -7.16 12.38 1.01
CA LEU A 59 -8.03 11.81 -0.01
C LEU A 59 -7.75 12.32 -1.42
N THR A 60 -6.82 13.26 -1.57
CA THR A 60 -6.40 13.74 -2.90
C THR A 60 -5.34 12.85 -3.53
N ILE A 61 -4.71 11.97 -2.75
CA ILE A 61 -3.67 11.08 -3.26
C ILE A 61 -4.32 9.95 -4.05
N VAL A 62 -3.97 9.89 -5.34
CA VAL A 62 -4.49 8.87 -6.24
C VAL A 62 -3.33 8.07 -6.82
N VAL A 63 -3.61 6.84 -7.20
CA VAL A 63 -2.65 5.93 -7.82
C VAL A 63 -3.24 5.35 -9.10
N ALA A 64 -2.34 5.03 -10.02
CA ALA A 64 -2.67 4.39 -11.30
C ALA A 64 -1.81 3.14 -11.47
N ASP A 65 -2.07 2.39 -12.54
CA ASP A 65 -1.42 1.09 -12.73
C ASP A 65 0.12 1.19 -12.87
N HIS A 66 0.63 2.32 -13.31
CA HIS A 66 2.08 2.52 -13.47
C HIS A 66 2.78 2.94 -12.18
N ASP A 67 2.03 3.19 -11.10
CA ASP A 67 2.59 3.66 -9.84
C ASP A 67 3.09 2.52 -8.97
N ARG A 68 3.89 2.89 -7.95
CA ARG A 68 4.38 1.96 -6.94
C ARG A 68 3.96 2.48 -5.56
N ILE A 69 3.48 1.58 -4.73
CA ILE A 69 3.20 1.89 -3.33
C ILE A 69 4.05 1.03 -2.40
N ASP A 70 4.48 1.63 -1.31
CA ASP A 70 5.21 0.97 -0.24
C ASP A 70 4.45 1.20 1.06
N CYS A 71 4.08 0.12 1.75
CA CYS A 71 3.38 0.19 3.02
C CYS A 71 4.27 -0.31 4.13
N TYR A 72 4.47 0.50 5.15
CA TYR A 72 5.33 0.17 6.29
C TYR A 72 4.46 -0.03 7.55
N PRO A 73 4.68 -1.11 8.29
CA PRO A 73 3.93 -1.35 9.51
C PRO A 73 4.41 -0.44 10.63
N ALA A 74 3.57 -0.25 11.63
CA ALA A 74 4.03 0.34 12.87
C ALA A 74 5.06 -0.61 13.46
N THR A 75 6.25 -0.09 13.77
CA THR A 75 7.24 -0.92 14.44
C THR A 75 6.76 -1.17 15.85
N SER A 76 6.69 -2.43 16.20
CA SER A 76 6.26 -2.83 17.55
C SER A 76 7.37 -2.65 18.55
N GLY A 77 8.27 -1.74 18.35
CA GLY A 77 9.32 -1.43 19.31
C GLY A 77 10.21 -2.61 19.67
N GLY A 78 10.06 -3.59 18.90
CA GLY A 78 10.79 -4.80 19.14
C GLY A 78 11.73 -5.10 18.31
#